data_a765904f04308dfdcb2ed4582b3c4b87
#
_entry.id   a765904f04308dfdcb2ed4582b3c4b87
#
_cell.length_a   1.000
_cell.length_b   1.000
_cell.length_c   1.000
_cell.angle_alpha   90.00
_cell.angle_beta   90.00
_cell.angle_gamma   90.00
#
_symmetry.space_group_name_H-M   'P 1'
#
loop_
_entity.id
_entity.type
_entity.pdbx_description
1 polymer ?
#
loop_
_entity_poly.entity_id
_entity_poly.type
_entity_poly.pdbx_seq_one_letter_code
_entity_poly.pdbx_strand_id
1 'polypeptide(L)'
;MTNEAGNTALSIATTGYEFYYLRLYDKTHGTLADEQFGECGENIRMHTDSLSPDVHSYKVVLFGRDGVVYSHGKFIKEGNNWIYLLSVVSDNLGSSLMTFVLPLIVLDLTGSGIHLSIISSFETLPFLLLGLPFGAIVDRCDVRKVLTRSDAIRFGGYALLAAVLSARSNATVTLIAIYLVTLVIGCTNVFSSVSEITFISYFVSKSDYSKMNSIVYGIQYTAGLLIPLAGGALYSVVPMGLLTLICAACFLLSAGAILLMRVGSSKGAGGLRGPVPAAVRTVIGDTRQGLSYLKTRRVVLYPLVLAALFNVLTGNFQNDSLVIMRKSLSFTSGQVGLVMSVTAMGALAGTFIVNLLNRSFKFETVLIANFLVQMCFRLLFVAFGNIFAVAATLFVVDLCQSVLNIIIITNRQNLVETRYLGRVTSIYKAVLIGVNSLGFIYGGTLSNTFGPRNAVLWSGVEILILTMIGIGAYAHLNKERTTDE
;
A
#
# COMPACT_ATOMS: atom_id res chain seq x y z
N MET A 1 -3.93 24.36 17.06
CA MET A 1 -3.91 25.64 16.29
C MET A 1 -5.34 25.96 15.92
N THR A 2 -5.88 26.99 16.47
CA THR A 2 -7.18 27.53 16.09
C THR A 2 -6.93 28.80 15.24
N ASN A 3 -7.51 28.84 14.04
CA ASN A 3 -7.44 29.97 13.15
C ASN A 3 -8.65 30.86 13.46
N GLU A 4 -8.46 31.97 14.12
CA GLU A 4 -9.46 33.04 14.23
C GLU A 4 -8.91 34.28 13.54
N ALA A 5 -9.56 34.71 12.46
CA ALA A 5 -9.34 35.98 11.79
C ALA A 5 -7.92 36.22 11.24
N GLY A 6 -7.33 35.24 10.54
CA GLY A 6 -6.08 35.47 9.78
C GLY A 6 -4.79 35.43 10.61
N ASN A 7 -4.84 35.35 11.92
CA ASN A 7 -3.68 35.28 12.81
C ASN A 7 -3.46 33.85 13.29
N THR A 8 -2.27 33.31 13.03
CA THR A 8 -1.87 31.97 13.48
C THR A 8 -1.36 32.07 14.91
N ALA A 9 -2.11 31.56 15.90
CA ALA A 9 -1.68 31.51 17.29
C ALA A 9 -1.22 30.11 17.68
N LEU A 10 -0.09 30.00 18.37
CA LEU A 10 0.40 28.77 18.95
C LEU A 10 -0.23 28.60 20.35
N SER A 11 -1.03 27.54 20.54
CA SER A 11 -1.56 27.19 21.87
C SER A 11 -0.69 26.10 22.50
N ILE A 12 -0.16 26.38 23.69
CA ILE A 12 0.71 25.47 24.45
C ILE A 12 0.02 25.17 25.79
N ALA A 13 -0.21 23.87 26.08
CA ALA A 13 -0.70 23.43 27.37
C ALA A 13 0.49 23.27 28.34
N THR A 14 0.46 23.98 29.46
CA THR A 14 1.51 23.95 30.49
C THR A 14 1.01 23.27 31.76
N THR A 15 0.75 21.96 31.69
CA THR A 15 0.37 21.19 32.89
C THR A 15 1.59 20.65 33.61
N GLY A 16 1.68 20.94 34.92
CA GLY A 16 2.74 20.40 35.81
C GLY A 16 3.84 21.37 36.23
N TYR A 17 3.73 22.67 35.90
CA TYR A 17 4.67 23.70 36.32
C TYR A 17 3.92 24.86 37.03
N GLU A 18 4.54 25.53 38.02
CA GLU A 18 3.93 26.70 38.67
C GLU A 18 4.08 27.99 37.86
N PHE A 19 5.22 28.15 37.18
CA PHE A 19 5.52 29.29 36.31
C PHE A 19 6.18 28.83 35.04
N TYR A 20 6.00 29.60 33.97
CA TYR A 20 6.64 29.36 32.69
C TYR A 20 7.27 30.66 32.15
N TYR A 21 8.35 30.48 31.41
CA TYR A 21 8.96 31.47 30.57
C TYR A 21 9.15 30.88 29.19
N LEU A 22 8.44 31.41 28.22
CA LEU A 22 8.36 30.86 26.86
C LEU A 22 9.06 31.79 25.89
N ARG A 23 9.99 31.25 25.13
CA ARG A 23 10.62 31.93 23.98
C ARG A 23 10.37 31.15 22.72
N LEU A 24 9.82 31.84 21.71
CA LEU A 24 9.62 31.33 20.38
C LEU A 24 10.74 31.86 19.48
N TYR A 25 11.57 30.94 18.97
CA TYR A 25 12.65 31.28 18.05
C TYR A 25 12.31 30.81 16.65
N ASP A 26 12.49 31.68 15.65
CA ASP A 26 12.60 31.27 14.28
C ASP A 26 13.97 30.62 14.04
N LYS A 27 13.98 29.31 13.86
CA LYS A 27 15.22 28.56 13.63
C LYS A 27 15.83 28.82 12.26
N THR A 28 15.03 29.30 11.31
CA THR A 28 15.50 29.58 9.96
C THR A 28 16.37 30.82 9.92
N HIS A 29 16.00 31.83 10.72
CA HIS A 29 16.71 33.10 10.80
C HIS A 29 17.44 33.31 12.12
N GLY A 30 17.26 32.44 13.11
CA GLY A 30 17.89 32.53 14.43
C GLY A 30 17.35 33.70 15.30
N THR A 31 16.22 34.27 14.92
CA THR A 31 15.62 35.43 15.59
C THR A 31 14.60 35.02 16.63
N LEU A 32 14.50 35.78 17.73
CA LEU A 32 13.45 35.67 18.73
C LEU A 32 12.17 36.26 18.13
N ALA A 33 11.11 35.44 18.03
CA ALA A 33 9.86 35.85 17.43
C ALA A 33 8.84 36.33 18.47
N ASP A 34 8.76 35.71 19.61
CA ASP A 34 7.85 36.10 20.71
C ASP A 34 8.38 35.58 22.05
N GLU A 35 8.02 36.27 23.12
CA GLU A 35 8.44 35.97 24.50
C GLU A 35 7.28 36.23 25.48
N GLN A 36 6.94 35.24 26.29
CA GLN A 36 5.84 35.34 27.25
C GLN A 36 6.23 34.71 28.61
N PHE A 37 5.76 35.37 29.68
CA PHE A 37 5.92 34.91 31.05
C PHE A 37 4.55 34.84 31.75
N GLY A 38 4.28 33.80 32.53
CA GLY A 38 3.01 33.64 33.21
C GLY A 38 2.97 32.45 34.17
N GLU A 39 1.80 32.27 34.83
CA GLU A 39 1.51 31.15 35.70
C GLU A 39 0.97 29.95 34.89
N CYS A 40 1.31 28.73 35.33
CA CYS A 40 0.86 27.53 34.66
C CYS A 40 -0.60 27.20 35.01
N GLY A 41 -1.36 26.72 34.03
CA GLY A 41 -2.77 26.34 34.16
C GLY A 41 -3.65 26.89 33.05
N GLU A 42 -3.17 27.84 32.26
CA GLU A 42 -3.89 28.38 31.12
C GLU A 42 -3.28 27.95 29.77
N ASN A 43 -4.10 27.93 28.73
CA ASN A 43 -3.64 27.77 27.36
C ASN A 43 -2.95 29.06 26.92
N ILE A 44 -1.64 29.02 26.72
CA ILE A 44 -0.85 30.16 26.31
C ILE A 44 -0.98 30.34 24.80
N ARG A 45 -1.31 31.55 24.37
CA ARG A 45 -1.35 31.94 22.94
C ARG A 45 -0.13 32.80 22.65
N MET A 46 0.79 32.31 21.83
CA MET A 46 1.91 33.11 21.31
C MET A 46 1.56 33.70 19.95
N HIS A 47 1.92 34.99 19.76
CA HIS A 47 1.71 35.67 18.48
C HIS A 47 2.77 35.24 17.46
N THR A 48 2.31 34.84 16.29
CA THR A 48 3.17 34.39 15.19
C THR A 48 3.26 35.38 14.06
N ASP A 49 2.76 36.62 14.25
CA ASP A 49 2.67 37.66 13.22
C ASP A 49 4.04 38.16 12.73
N SER A 50 5.08 38.00 13.58
CA SER A 50 6.47 38.36 13.22
C SER A 50 7.19 37.25 12.45
N LEU A 51 6.54 36.13 12.20
CA LEU A 51 7.12 34.99 11.51
C LEU A 51 6.92 35.14 10.00
N SER A 52 7.99 34.93 9.24
CA SER A 52 7.91 35.04 7.78
C SER A 52 6.97 33.95 7.21
N PRO A 53 6.35 34.17 6.05
CA PRO A 53 5.33 33.27 5.49
C PRO A 53 5.85 31.91 5.02
N ASP A 54 7.15 31.64 5.14
CA ASP A 54 7.78 30.38 4.73
C ASP A 54 7.76 29.31 5.82
N VAL A 55 8.01 28.04 5.45
CA VAL A 55 8.04 26.90 6.40
C VAL A 55 9.19 27.08 7.39
N HIS A 56 8.85 27.38 8.64
CA HIS A 56 9.83 27.59 9.69
C HIS A 56 9.82 26.45 10.69
N SER A 57 10.98 26.05 11.16
CA SER A 57 11.10 25.20 12.34
C SER A 57 11.31 26.10 13.55
N TYR A 58 10.41 26.02 14.51
CA TYR A 58 10.48 26.82 15.74
C TYR A 58 11.10 26.01 16.86
N LYS A 59 11.78 26.74 17.77
CA LYS A 59 12.24 26.24 19.04
C LYS A 59 11.45 26.93 20.14
N VAL A 60 10.59 26.19 20.82
CA VAL A 60 9.94 26.65 22.03
C VAL A 60 10.81 26.24 23.23
N VAL A 61 11.23 27.17 24.02
CA VAL A 61 12.04 26.94 25.23
C VAL A 61 11.16 27.23 26.43
N LEU A 62 10.86 26.20 27.22
CA LEU A 62 10.17 26.30 28.49
C LEU A 62 11.23 26.37 29.61
N PHE A 63 11.17 27.40 30.43
CA PHE A 63 11.97 27.50 31.63
C PHE A 63 11.08 27.21 32.85
N GLY A 64 11.34 26.11 33.56
CA GLY A 64 10.73 25.82 34.85
C GLY A 64 11.69 26.13 35.97
N ARG A 65 11.23 26.00 37.24
CA ARG A 65 12.06 26.25 38.45
C ARG A 65 13.35 25.43 38.49
N ASP A 66 13.35 24.23 37.88
CA ASP A 66 14.43 23.24 37.98
C ASP A 66 15.24 23.05 36.68
N GLY A 67 15.05 23.89 35.66
CA GLY A 67 15.82 23.79 34.42
C GLY A 67 15.05 24.09 33.13
N VAL A 68 15.75 23.94 32.02
CA VAL A 68 15.27 24.23 30.68
C VAL A 68 14.67 22.97 30.04
N VAL A 69 13.38 22.99 29.77
CA VAL A 69 12.71 21.91 28.99
C VAL A 69 12.55 22.34 27.54
N TYR A 70 13.20 21.64 26.63
CA TYR A 70 13.10 21.92 25.20
C TYR A 70 11.96 21.15 24.54
N SER A 71 11.08 21.86 23.83
CA SER A 71 10.13 21.27 22.90
C SER A 71 10.43 21.77 21.49
N HIS A 72 10.48 20.85 20.53
CA HIS A 72 10.64 21.16 19.12
C HIS A 72 9.30 20.99 18.42
N GLY A 73 8.69 22.09 17.98
CA GLY A 73 7.51 22.08 17.13
C GLY A 73 7.88 22.36 15.67
N LYS A 74 7.33 21.61 14.74
CA LYS A 74 7.32 21.95 13.31
C LYS A 74 5.95 22.49 12.96
N PHE A 75 5.90 23.72 12.44
CA PHE A 75 4.68 24.26 11.84
C PHE A 75 4.73 24.07 10.34
N ILE A 76 3.61 23.66 9.79
CA ILE A 76 3.51 23.33 8.37
C ILE A 76 2.43 24.21 7.77
N LYS A 77 2.81 24.93 6.74
CA LYS A 77 1.89 25.76 5.96
C LYS A 77 0.91 24.85 5.21
N GLU A 78 -0.35 25.22 5.16
CA GLU A 78 -1.42 24.47 4.46
C GLU A 78 -1.11 24.16 2.98
N GLY A 79 -0.25 24.97 2.34
CA GLY A 79 0.19 24.75 0.97
C GLY A 79 0.87 23.41 0.69
N ASN A 80 1.54 22.82 1.68
CA ASN A 80 2.21 21.53 1.51
C ASN A 80 1.21 20.36 1.35
N ASN A 81 0.03 20.45 1.96
CA ASN A 81 -0.98 19.40 1.87
C ASN A 81 -1.47 19.24 0.43
N TRP A 82 -1.74 20.35 -0.28
CA TRP A 82 -2.20 20.31 -1.66
C TRP A 82 -1.12 19.83 -2.62
N ILE A 83 0.14 20.24 -2.40
CA ILE A 83 1.27 19.78 -3.22
C ILE A 83 1.48 18.29 -3.01
N TYR A 84 1.36 17.79 -1.78
CA TYR A 84 1.41 16.35 -1.48
C TYR A 84 0.26 15.59 -2.13
N LEU A 85 -0.97 16.10 -2.04
CA LEU A 85 -2.12 15.46 -2.68
C LEU A 85 -1.98 15.43 -4.20
N LEU A 86 -1.40 16.47 -4.82
CA LEU A 86 -1.06 16.46 -6.24
C LEU A 86 -0.06 15.33 -6.57
N SER A 87 0.98 15.16 -5.75
CA SER A 87 1.92 14.04 -5.90
C SER A 87 1.20 12.70 -5.79
N VAL A 88 0.36 12.51 -4.76
CA VAL A 88 -0.40 11.27 -4.56
C VAL A 88 -1.34 10.98 -5.73
N VAL A 89 -2.06 11.99 -6.23
CA VAL A 89 -2.93 11.84 -7.40
C VAL A 89 -2.12 11.43 -8.62
N SER A 90 -1.01 12.13 -8.90
CA SER A 90 -0.16 11.85 -10.06
C SER A 90 0.45 10.45 -9.98
N ASP A 91 1.00 10.04 -8.83
CA ASP A 91 1.55 8.69 -8.63
C ASP A 91 0.48 7.61 -8.83
N ASN A 92 -0.69 7.79 -8.23
CA ASN A 92 -1.77 6.80 -8.34
C ASN A 92 -2.35 6.71 -9.76
N LEU A 93 -2.43 7.82 -10.49
CA LEU A 93 -2.82 7.82 -11.90
C LEU A 93 -1.82 7.01 -12.74
N GLY A 94 -0.52 7.29 -12.60
CA GLY A 94 0.54 6.56 -13.33
C GLY A 94 0.57 5.08 -12.96
N SER A 95 0.55 4.76 -11.67
CA SER A 95 0.60 3.39 -11.16
C SER A 95 -0.63 2.57 -11.58
N SER A 96 -1.83 3.08 -11.38
CA SER A 96 -3.08 2.38 -11.74
C SER A 96 -3.21 2.20 -13.23
N LEU A 97 -2.81 3.20 -14.04
CA LEU A 97 -2.85 3.08 -15.49
C LEU A 97 -1.87 2.01 -15.98
N MET A 98 -0.63 1.96 -15.47
CA MET A 98 0.34 0.93 -15.85
C MET A 98 -0.04 -0.46 -15.35
N THR A 99 -0.58 -0.59 -14.15
CA THR A 99 -1.10 -1.87 -13.61
C THR A 99 -2.19 -2.46 -14.52
N PHE A 100 -2.99 -1.60 -15.17
CA PHE A 100 -4.00 -2.04 -16.14
C PHE A 100 -3.43 -2.26 -17.55
N VAL A 101 -2.63 -1.33 -18.05
CA VAL A 101 -2.16 -1.30 -19.46
C VAL A 101 -1.04 -2.29 -19.72
N LEU A 102 -0.09 -2.46 -18.80
CA LEU A 102 1.07 -3.33 -19.01
C LEU A 102 0.72 -4.80 -19.26
N PRO A 103 -0.21 -5.42 -18.49
CA PRO A 103 -0.71 -6.75 -18.80
C PRO A 103 -1.34 -6.87 -20.21
N LEU A 104 -2.08 -5.85 -20.65
CA LEU A 104 -2.65 -5.84 -22.01
C LEU A 104 -1.56 -5.78 -23.08
N ILE A 105 -0.57 -4.90 -22.93
CA ILE A 105 0.60 -4.80 -23.83
C ILE A 105 1.27 -6.16 -23.95
N VAL A 106 1.56 -6.81 -22.83
CA VAL A 106 2.26 -8.09 -22.80
C VAL A 106 1.44 -9.18 -23.45
N LEU A 107 0.14 -9.23 -23.18
CA LEU A 107 -0.74 -10.21 -23.79
C LEU A 107 -0.87 -10.02 -25.31
N ASP A 108 -0.94 -8.78 -25.78
CA ASP A 108 -1.01 -8.47 -27.21
C ASP A 108 0.32 -8.74 -27.93
N LEU A 109 1.48 -8.55 -27.25
CA LEU A 109 2.81 -8.84 -27.79
C LEU A 109 3.13 -10.34 -27.86
N THR A 110 2.79 -11.08 -26.81
CA THR A 110 3.25 -12.47 -26.65
C THR A 110 2.16 -13.50 -26.93
N GLY A 111 0.92 -13.09 -26.79
CA GLY A 111 -0.20 -14.00 -26.83
C GLY A 111 -0.22 -15.04 -25.71
N SER A 112 0.58 -14.90 -24.64
CA SER A 112 0.76 -15.94 -23.63
C SER A 112 0.55 -15.43 -22.21
N GLY A 113 -0.27 -16.16 -21.43
CA GLY A 113 -0.54 -15.85 -20.01
C GLY A 113 0.66 -16.04 -19.09
N ILE A 114 1.64 -16.88 -19.45
CA ILE A 114 2.82 -17.12 -18.61
C ILE A 114 3.66 -15.83 -18.45
N HIS A 115 3.75 -15.00 -19.50
CA HIS A 115 4.47 -13.75 -19.44
C HIS A 115 3.79 -12.73 -18.50
N LEU A 116 2.45 -12.73 -18.40
CA LEU A 116 1.71 -11.94 -17.41
C LEU A 116 2.09 -12.37 -15.99
N SER A 117 2.12 -13.68 -15.76
CA SER A 117 2.45 -14.25 -14.44
C SER A 117 3.89 -13.92 -14.02
N ILE A 118 4.84 -13.93 -14.95
CA ILE A 118 6.23 -13.54 -14.69
C ILE A 118 6.31 -12.05 -14.31
N ILE A 119 5.60 -11.17 -15.02
CA ILE A 119 5.59 -9.73 -14.72
C ILE A 119 4.99 -9.47 -13.35
N SER A 120 3.82 -10.04 -13.06
CA SER A 120 3.17 -9.91 -11.75
C SER A 120 4.05 -10.46 -10.62
N SER A 121 4.80 -11.53 -10.91
CA SER A 121 5.78 -12.06 -9.98
C SER A 121 6.95 -11.08 -9.75
N PHE A 122 7.51 -10.47 -10.78
CA PHE A 122 8.60 -9.49 -10.66
C PHE A 122 8.17 -8.21 -9.94
N GLU A 123 6.92 -7.82 -10.02
CA GLU A 123 6.37 -6.68 -9.26
C GLU A 123 6.32 -6.96 -7.76
N THR A 124 6.00 -8.21 -7.35
CA THR A 124 5.77 -8.57 -5.95
C THR A 124 6.96 -9.28 -5.29
N LEU A 125 7.84 -9.93 -6.06
CA LEU A 125 9.02 -10.65 -5.56
C LEU A 125 9.94 -9.78 -4.68
N PRO A 126 10.20 -8.50 -4.99
CA PRO A 126 10.99 -7.65 -4.13
C PRO A 126 10.44 -7.49 -2.72
N PHE A 127 9.12 -7.54 -2.52
CA PHE A 127 8.52 -7.52 -1.17
C PHE A 127 8.89 -8.76 -0.36
N LEU A 128 9.00 -9.93 -1.00
CA LEU A 128 9.41 -11.16 -0.32
C LEU A 128 10.87 -11.10 0.13
N LEU A 129 11.74 -10.65 -0.77
CA LEU A 129 13.18 -10.68 -0.54
C LEU A 129 13.66 -9.51 0.33
N LEU A 130 13.04 -8.36 0.17
CA LEU A 130 13.56 -7.08 0.62
C LEU A 130 12.64 -6.36 1.62
N GLY A 131 11.37 -6.76 1.72
CA GLY A 131 10.36 -6.04 2.51
C GLY A 131 10.71 -5.89 3.99
N LEU A 132 11.33 -6.89 4.60
CA LEU A 132 11.76 -6.84 6.01
C LEU A 132 12.99 -5.94 6.23
N PRO A 133 14.12 -6.08 5.48
CA PRO A 133 15.30 -5.24 5.71
C PRO A 133 15.12 -3.78 5.26
N PHE A 134 14.24 -3.50 4.30
CA PHE A 134 14.09 -2.14 3.78
C PHE A 134 13.43 -1.16 4.73
N GLY A 135 12.54 -1.59 5.61
CA GLY A 135 12.01 -0.73 6.66
C GLY A 135 13.13 -0.05 7.46
N ALA A 136 14.12 -0.83 7.88
CA ALA A 136 15.27 -0.33 8.65
C ALA A 136 16.22 0.57 7.83
N ILE A 137 16.25 0.40 6.52
CA ILE A 137 17.05 1.24 5.62
C ILE A 137 16.35 2.59 5.44
N VAL A 138 15.03 2.59 5.17
CA VAL A 138 14.23 3.79 4.98
C VAL A 138 14.23 4.68 6.23
N ASP A 139 14.18 4.11 7.43
CA ASP A 139 14.23 4.85 8.71
C ASP A 139 15.51 5.69 8.87
N ARG A 140 16.57 5.39 8.10
CA ARG A 140 17.86 6.12 8.12
C ARG A 140 18.04 7.08 6.95
N CYS A 141 17.20 6.95 5.94
CA CYS A 141 17.26 7.77 4.75
C CYS A 141 16.42 9.05 4.93
N ASP A 142 16.73 10.04 4.11
CA ASP A 142 15.84 11.17 3.90
C ASP A 142 14.64 10.70 3.08
N VAL A 143 13.50 10.52 3.75
CA VAL A 143 12.27 9.97 3.17
C VAL A 143 11.84 10.74 1.92
N ARG A 144 11.98 12.07 1.91
CA ARG A 144 11.71 12.90 0.75
C ARG A 144 12.57 12.51 -0.45
N LYS A 145 13.88 12.29 -0.22
CA LYS A 145 14.80 11.87 -1.29
C LYS A 145 14.50 10.46 -1.77
N VAL A 146 14.06 9.57 -0.88
CA VAL A 146 13.66 8.21 -1.26
C VAL A 146 12.46 8.27 -2.19
N LEU A 147 11.38 8.97 -1.84
CA LEU A 147 10.19 9.12 -2.66
C LEU A 147 10.52 9.75 -4.02
N THR A 148 11.22 10.90 -4.03
CA THR A 148 11.60 11.58 -5.28
C THR A 148 12.46 10.70 -6.19
N ARG A 149 13.42 9.95 -5.62
CA ARG A 149 14.26 9.04 -6.42
C ARG A 149 13.47 7.85 -6.93
N SER A 150 12.57 7.29 -6.15
CA SER A 150 11.68 6.21 -6.58
C SER A 150 10.84 6.64 -7.78
N ASP A 151 10.23 7.81 -7.74
CA ASP A 151 9.43 8.32 -8.84
C ASP A 151 10.28 8.67 -10.06
N ALA A 152 11.49 9.20 -9.85
CA ALA A 152 12.44 9.45 -10.95
C ALA A 152 12.89 8.15 -11.64
N ILE A 153 13.10 7.06 -10.87
CA ILE A 153 13.43 5.73 -11.43
C ILE A 153 12.23 5.17 -12.20
N ARG A 154 11.00 5.29 -11.65
CA ARG A 154 9.77 4.88 -12.35
C ARG A 154 9.58 5.66 -13.64
N PHE A 155 9.76 6.99 -13.62
CA PHE A 155 9.75 7.83 -14.82
C PHE A 155 10.75 7.33 -15.85
N GLY A 156 12.02 7.14 -15.48
CA GLY A 156 13.07 6.67 -16.37
C GLY A 156 12.78 5.28 -16.96
N GLY A 157 12.31 4.36 -16.14
CA GLY A 157 11.93 3.01 -16.56
C GLY A 157 10.78 3.01 -17.57
N TYR A 158 9.69 3.73 -17.29
CA TYR A 158 8.56 3.80 -18.22
C TYR A 158 8.85 4.66 -19.45
N ALA A 159 9.69 5.70 -19.36
CA ALA A 159 10.13 6.46 -20.52
C ALA A 159 11.01 5.59 -21.47
N LEU A 160 11.90 4.78 -20.90
CA LEU A 160 12.66 3.78 -21.66
C LEU A 160 11.74 2.78 -22.36
N LEU A 161 10.76 2.25 -21.62
CA LEU A 161 9.78 1.32 -22.17
C LEU A 161 8.94 1.97 -23.29
N ALA A 162 8.53 3.24 -23.12
CA ALA A 162 7.82 4.01 -24.13
C ALA A 162 8.65 4.16 -25.42
N ALA A 163 9.96 4.42 -25.27
CA ALA A 163 10.88 4.50 -26.43
C ALA A 163 11.00 3.16 -27.15
N VAL A 164 11.16 2.05 -26.42
CA VAL A 164 11.25 0.69 -26.99
C VAL A 164 9.97 0.31 -27.74
N LEU A 165 8.79 0.61 -27.17
CA LEU A 165 7.48 0.37 -27.78
C LEU A 165 7.26 1.24 -29.03
N SER A 166 7.71 2.51 -29.00
CA SER A 166 7.60 3.43 -30.14
C SER A 166 8.54 3.07 -31.29
N ALA A 167 9.71 2.55 -30.97
CA ALA A 167 10.69 2.09 -31.96
C ALA A 167 10.26 0.80 -32.69
N ARG A 168 9.12 0.18 -32.30
CA ARG A 168 8.67 -1.11 -32.83
C ARG A 168 9.77 -2.17 -32.85
N SER A 169 10.54 -2.22 -31.78
CA SER A 169 11.62 -3.17 -31.59
C SER A 169 11.12 -4.61 -31.66
N ASN A 170 12.02 -5.56 -31.86
CA ASN A 170 11.69 -6.99 -31.84
C ASN A 170 10.94 -7.34 -30.52
N ALA A 171 9.92 -8.20 -30.63
CA ALA A 171 9.11 -8.63 -29.49
C ALA A 171 9.94 -9.15 -28.30
N THR A 172 11.03 -9.87 -28.60
CA THR A 172 11.95 -10.37 -27.56
C THR A 172 12.65 -9.24 -26.82
N VAL A 173 13.16 -8.22 -27.53
CA VAL A 173 13.80 -7.05 -26.90
C VAL A 173 12.82 -6.27 -26.06
N THR A 174 11.60 -6.07 -26.57
CA THR A 174 10.53 -5.39 -25.84
C THR A 174 10.15 -6.16 -24.58
N LEU A 175 10.05 -7.49 -24.64
CA LEU A 175 9.72 -8.33 -23.50
C LEU A 175 10.81 -8.30 -22.41
N ILE A 176 12.09 -8.35 -22.83
CA ILE A 176 13.24 -8.23 -21.89
C ILE A 176 13.20 -6.85 -21.21
N ALA A 177 12.95 -5.79 -21.97
CA ALA A 177 12.83 -4.43 -21.41
C ALA A 177 11.67 -4.35 -20.38
N ILE A 178 10.52 -4.92 -20.70
CA ILE A 178 9.39 -5.00 -19.77
C ILE A 178 9.78 -5.72 -18.48
N TYR A 179 10.43 -6.87 -18.55
CA TYR A 179 10.85 -7.64 -17.38
C TYR A 179 11.81 -6.86 -16.49
N LEU A 180 12.83 -6.26 -17.08
CA LEU A 180 13.83 -5.47 -16.33
C LEU A 180 13.21 -4.24 -15.69
N VAL A 181 12.40 -3.50 -16.44
CA VAL A 181 11.70 -2.32 -15.93
C VAL A 181 10.75 -2.70 -14.79
N THR A 182 9.94 -3.75 -14.94
CA THR A 182 9.00 -4.19 -13.90
C THR A 182 9.72 -4.65 -12.62
N LEU A 183 10.84 -5.37 -12.74
CA LEU A 183 11.63 -5.77 -11.58
C LEU A 183 12.19 -4.55 -10.82
N VAL A 184 12.73 -3.57 -11.55
CA VAL A 184 13.25 -2.32 -10.97
C VAL A 184 12.10 -1.55 -10.29
N ILE A 185 10.93 -1.46 -10.93
CA ILE A 185 9.75 -0.80 -10.36
C ILE A 185 9.26 -1.54 -9.11
N GLY A 186 9.24 -2.87 -9.12
CA GLY A 186 8.92 -3.67 -7.93
C GLY A 186 9.83 -3.33 -6.74
N CYS A 187 11.13 -3.17 -6.99
CA CYS A 187 12.06 -2.71 -5.95
C CYS A 187 11.71 -1.30 -5.45
N THR A 188 11.40 -0.34 -6.35
CA THR A 188 11.04 1.02 -5.93
C THR A 188 9.72 1.05 -5.16
N ASN A 189 8.76 0.17 -5.48
CA ASN A 189 7.49 0.06 -4.77
C ASN A 189 7.66 -0.33 -3.30
N VAL A 190 8.63 -1.19 -2.97
CA VAL A 190 8.96 -1.53 -1.58
C VAL A 190 9.43 -0.29 -0.81
N PHE A 191 10.33 0.51 -1.42
CA PHE A 191 10.83 1.74 -0.80
C PHE A 191 9.73 2.80 -0.64
N SER A 192 8.92 3.02 -1.68
CA SER A 192 7.85 4.04 -1.65
C SER A 192 6.79 3.69 -0.62
N SER A 193 6.33 2.44 -0.54
CA SER A 193 5.25 2.03 0.37
C SER A 193 5.56 2.25 1.86
N VAL A 194 6.82 2.12 2.25
CA VAL A 194 7.26 2.43 3.63
C VAL A 194 7.43 3.94 3.82
N SER A 195 7.98 4.61 2.80
CA SER A 195 8.29 6.02 2.85
C SER A 195 7.07 6.92 2.87
N GLU A 196 6.00 6.58 2.14
CA GLU A 196 4.74 7.35 2.08
C GLU A 196 4.10 7.53 3.45
N ILE A 197 3.97 6.43 4.20
CA ILE A 197 3.38 6.46 5.55
C ILE A 197 4.21 7.35 6.48
N THR A 198 5.53 7.25 6.39
CA THR A 198 6.46 8.04 7.21
C THR A 198 6.44 9.50 6.79
N PHE A 199 6.34 9.79 5.47
CA PHE A 199 6.40 11.14 4.94
C PHE A 199 5.26 12.03 5.43
N ILE A 200 4.04 11.49 5.53
CA ILE A 200 2.86 12.20 6.06
C ILE A 200 3.16 12.77 7.46
N SER A 201 3.92 12.04 8.29
CA SER A 201 4.24 12.48 9.65
C SER A 201 5.14 13.73 9.73
N TYR A 202 5.77 14.14 8.64
CA TYR A 202 6.63 15.32 8.63
C TYR A 202 5.91 16.63 8.41
N PHE A 203 4.66 16.61 7.91
CA PHE A 203 3.94 17.82 7.56
C PHE A 203 2.46 17.83 8.00
N VAL A 204 1.93 16.73 8.50
CA VAL A 204 0.56 16.64 9.03
C VAL A 204 0.63 16.53 10.56
N SER A 205 -0.31 17.19 11.26
CA SER A 205 -0.44 17.05 12.71
C SER A 205 -0.99 15.67 13.08
N LYS A 206 -0.68 15.16 14.29
CA LYS A 206 -1.19 13.84 14.74
C LYS A 206 -2.71 13.77 14.74
N SER A 207 -3.41 14.88 15.02
CA SER A 207 -4.87 14.99 14.99
C SER A 207 -5.45 14.80 13.59
N ASP A 208 -4.68 15.16 12.54
CA ASP A 208 -5.16 15.14 11.16
C ASP A 208 -4.69 13.91 10.37
N TYR A 209 -3.90 13.01 10.98
CA TYR A 209 -3.43 11.79 10.31
C TYR A 209 -4.58 10.96 9.74
N SER A 210 -5.66 10.77 10.51
CA SER A 210 -6.84 10.01 10.06
C SER A 210 -7.47 10.65 8.84
N LYS A 211 -7.64 11.98 8.83
CA LYS A 211 -8.19 12.74 7.71
C LYS A 211 -7.31 12.63 6.46
N MET A 212 -5.99 12.85 6.60
CA MET A 212 -5.05 12.76 5.48
C MET A 212 -5.02 11.34 4.88
N ASN A 213 -4.90 10.32 5.73
CA ASN A 213 -4.94 8.93 5.28
C ASN A 213 -6.26 8.60 4.56
N SER A 214 -7.40 9.08 5.07
CA SER A 214 -8.69 8.86 4.42
C SER A 214 -8.74 9.48 3.02
N ILE A 215 -8.16 10.67 2.83
CA ILE A 215 -8.07 11.31 1.52
C ILE A 215 -7.15 10.51 0.59
N VAL A 216 -5.98 10.10 1.07
CA VAL A 216 -5.01 9.28 0.28
C VAL A 216 -5.64 7.97 -0.16
N TYR A 217 -6.27 7.22 0.74
CA TYR A 217 -6.97 5.99 0.39
C TYR A 217 -8.16 6.25 -0.54
N GLY A 218 -8.90 7.36 -0.35
CA GLY A 218 -9.96 7.79 -1.25
C GLY A 218 -9.46 7.99 -2.68
N ILE A 219 -8.30 8.65 -2.86
CA ILE A 219 -7.64 8.81 -4.16
C ILE A 219 -7.27 7.44 -4.75
N GLN A 220 -6.66 6.55 -3.97
CA GLN A 220 -6.25 5.21 -4.42
C GLN A 220 -7.45 4.38 -4.90
N TYR A 221 -8.54 4.33 -4.11
CA TYR A 221 -9.75 3.60 -4.50
C TYR A 221 -10.45 4.21 -5.72
N THR A 222 -10.49 5.55 -5.80
CA THR A 222 -11.05 6.24 -6.96
C THR A 222 -10.23 5.96 -8.23
N ALA A 223 -8.91 6.00 -8.12
CA ALA A 223 -8.03 5.63 -9.23
C ALA A 223 -8.23 4.17 -9.65
N GLY A 224 -8.27 3.22 -8.70
CA GLY A 224 -8.53 1.81 -8.95
C GLY A 224 -9.88 1.55 -9.66
N LEU A 225 -10.88 2.40 -9.41
CA LEU A 225 -12.20 2.32 -10.04
C LEU A 225 -12.23 2.96 -11.43
N LEU A 226 -11.73 4.18 -11.57
CA LEU A 226 -11.90 4.97 -12.80
C LEU A 226 -10.83 4.68 -13.85
N ILE A 227 -9.62 4.37 -13.43
CA ILE A 227 -8.49 4.21 -14.36
C ILE A 227 -8.62 2.99 -15.27
N PRO A 228 -9.08 1.80 -14.84
CA PRO A 228 -9.29 0.70 -15.78
C PRO A 228 -10.29 1.05 -16.88
N LEU A 229 -11.38 1.78 -16.55
CA LEU A 229 -12.37 2.23 -17.51
C LEU A 229 -11.75 3.20 -18.53
N ALA A 230 -11.09 4.26 -18.04
CA ALA A 230 -10.41 5.23 -18.89
C ALA A 230 -9.24 4.60 -19.66
N GLY A 231 -8.44 3.76 -19.00
CA GLY A 231 -7.31 3.05 -19.59
C GLY A 231 -7.71 2.09 -20.68
N GLY A 232 -8.84 1.39 -20.52
CA GLY A 232 -9.38 0.51 -21.56
C GLY A 232 -9.82 1.26 -22.82
N ALA A 233 -10.45 2.43 -22.64
CA ALA A 233 -10.80 3.31 -23.75
C ALA A 233 -9.54 3.91 -24.42
N LEU A 234 -8.60 4.43 -23.62
CA LEU A 234 -7.34 5.01 -24.12
C LEU A 234 -6.48 3.97 -24.84
N TYR A 235 -6.41 2.75 -24.34
CA TYR A 235 -5.64 1.67 -24.94
C TYR A 235 -6.10 1.33 -26.38
N SER A 236 -7.37 1.54 -26.67
CA SER A 236 -7.92 1.27 -28.00
C SER A 236 -7.63 2.35 -29.04
N VAL A 237 -7.33 3.59 -28.63
CA VAL A 237 -7.17 4.75 -29.52
C VAL A 237 -5.77 5.38 -29.46
N VAL A 238 -5.03 5.18 -28.38
CA VAL A 238 -3.71 5.80 -28.17
C VAL A 238 -2.60 4.77 -28.45
N PRO A 239 -1.55 5.10 -29.22
CA PRO A 239 -0.42 4.22 -29.42
C PRO A 239 0.23 3.82 -28.07
N MET A 240 0.60 2.53 -27.94
CA MET A 240 1.14 1.97 -26.69
C MET A 240 2.32 2.76 -26.13
N GLY A 241 3.25 3.20 -26.99
CA GLY A 241 4.41 4.01 -26.59
C GLY A 241 3.99 5.36 -26.02
N LEU A 242 3.03 6.06 -26.64
CA LEU A 242 2.51 7.34 -26.13
C LEU A 242 1.76 7.16 -24.81
N LEU A 243 0.95 6.11 -24.68
CA LEU A 243 0.23 5.80 -23.45
C LEU A 243 1.20 5.51 -22.30
N THR A 244 2.25 4.74 -22.56
CA THR A 244 3.33 4.49 -21.57
C THR A 244 4.09 5.76 -21.20
N LEU A 245 4.30 6.68 -22.16
CA LEU A 245 4.93 7.98 -21.90
C LEU A 245 4.05 8.89 -21.03
N ILE A 246 2.73 8.87 -21.23
CA ILE A 246 1.78 9.59 -20.37
C ILE A 246 1.88 9.07 -18.93
N CYS A 247 1.96 7.74 -18.75
CA CYS A 247 2.18 7.16 -17.44
C CYS A 247 3.50 7.61 -16.82
N ALA A 248 4.59 7.61 -17.60
CA ALA A 248 5.87 8.12 -17.16
C ALA A 248 5.78 9.57 -16.68
N ALA A 249 5.10 10.45 -17.45
CA ALA A 249 4.93 11.85 -17.10
C ALA A 249 4.22 12.05 -15.74
N CYS A 250 3.29 11.16 -15.37
CA CYS A 250 2.65 11.19 -14.05
C CYS A 250 3.67 11.03 -12.91
N PHE A 251 4.65 10.13 -13.05
CA PHE A 251 5.71 9.97 -12.04
C PHE A 251 6.67 11.17 -12.00
N LEU A 252 6.93 11.79 -13.14
CA LEU A 252 7.72 13.02 -13.19
C LEU A 252 7.00 14.17 -12.46
N LEU A 253 5.68 14.30 -12.65
CA LEU A 253 4.86 15.28 -11.94
C LEU A 253 4.83 15.01 -10.44
N SER A 254 4.71 13.73 -10.03
CA SER A 254 4.79 13.33 -8.62
C SER A 254 6.13 13.70 -8.01
N ALA A 255 7.25 13.34 -8.65
CA ALA A 255 8.59 13.69 -8.19
C ALA A 255 8.78 15.22 -8.08
N GLY A 256 8.31 15.97 -9.08
CA GLY A 256 8.33 17.43 -9.10
C GLY A 256 7.54 18.03 -7.95
N ALA A 257 6.34 17.52 -7.69
CA ALA A 257 5.51 17.97 -6.58
C ALA A 257 6.22 17.75 -5.22
N ILE A 258 6.79 16.58 -5.00
CA ILE A 258 7.56 16.29 -3.77
C ILE A 258 8.78 17.23 -3.65
N LEU A 259 9.45 17.55 -4.75
CA LEU A 259 10.58 18.49 -4.77
C LEU A 259 10.16 19.94 -4.48
N LEU A 260 8.95 20.33 -4.82
CA LEU A 260 8.42 21.67 -4.52
C LEU A 260 7.96 21.81 -3.07
N MET A 261 7.72 20.70 -2.36
CA MET A 261 7.33 20.76 -0.96
C MET A 261 8.45 21.34 -0.10
N ARG A 262 8.14 22.34 0.67
CA ARG A 262 9.05 22.93 1.65
C ARG A 262 8.93 22.20 2.99
N VAL A 263 9.50 21.01 3.07
CA VAL A 263 9.55 20.22 4.31
C VAL A 263 10.97 20.33 4.87
N GLY A 264 11.10 20.68 6.14
CA GLY A 264 12.41 20.71 6.82
C GLY A 264 13.11 19.35 6.73
N SER A 265 14.46 19.34 6.80
CA SER A 265 15.27 18.12 6.61
C SER A 265 14.67 16.92 7.35
N SER A 266 14.17 15.95 6.58
CA SER A 266 13.52 14.73 7.04
C SER A 266 14.53 13.66 7.47
N LYS A 267 15.67 14.06 8.03
CA LYS A 267 16.59 13.12 8.67
C LYS A 267 15.87 12.53 9.86
N GLY A 268 15.57 11.25 9.80
CA GLY A 268 14.71 10.50 10.70
C GLY A 268 14.78 10.97 12.15
N ALA A 269 13.63 11.45 12.66
CA ALA A 269 13.47 11.86 14.07
C ALA A 269 13.60 10.69 15.05
N GLY A 270 13.72 9.46 14.56
CA GLY A 270 13.95 8.23 15.31
C GLY A 270 15.27 7.53 14.95
N GLY A 271 16.22 8.26 14.36
CA GLY A 271 17.44 7.70 13.80
C GLY A 271 18.14 6.71 14.74
N LEU A 272 17.97 5.43 14.46
CA LEU A 272 18.94 4.42 14.86
C LEU A 272 20.30 4.85 14.28
N ARG A 273 21.08 5.62 15.06
CA ARG A 273 22.44 6.03 14.71
C ARG A 273 23.32 4.79 14.72
N GLY A 274 23.79 4.36 13.55
CA GLY A 274 24.70 3.22 13.44
C GLY A 274 24.86 2.75 11.99
N PRO A 275 25.83 1.92 11.67
CA PRO A 275 26.03 1.40 10.33
C PRO A 275 24.87 0.51 9.87
N VAL A 276 24.57 0.50 8.58
CA VAL A 276 23.48 -0.30 7.94
C VAL A 276 23.48 -1.77 8.37
N PRO A 277 24.64 -2.45 8.52
CA PRO A 277 24.69 -3.84 8.99
C PRO A 277 24.09 -4.05 10.38
N ALA A 278 24.23 -3.08 11.28
CA ALA A 278 23.65 -3.17 12.63
C ALA A 278 22.11 -3.06 12.59
N ALA A 279 21.54 -2.23 11.68
CA ALA A 279 20.09 -2.16 11.51
C ALA A 279 19.52 -3.46 10.95
N VAL A 280 20.16 -4.01 9.92
CA VAL A 280 19.73 -5.29 9.35
C VAL A 280 19.77 -6.39 10.43
N ARG A 281 20.79 -6.41 11.26
CA ARG A 281 20.90 -7.36 12.38
C ARG A 281 19.76 -7.20 13.41
N THR A 282 19.38 -5.96 13.70
CA THR A 282 18.23 -5.66 14.59
C THR A 282 16.94 -6.17 13.96
N VAL A 283 16.69 -5.91 12.66
CA VAL A 283 15.50 -6.40 11.95
C VAL A 283 15.46 -7.93 11.93
N ILE A 284 16.58 -8.60 11.67
CA ILE A 284 16.64 -10.07 11.75
C ILE A 284 16.30 -10.55 13.18
N GLY A 285 16.81 -9.87 14.20
CA GLY A 285 16.47 -10.17 15.60
C GLY A 285 14.98 -9.99 15.90
N ASP A 286 14.41 -8.88 15.47
CA ASP A 286 12.98 -8.58 15.63
C ASP A 286 12.09 -9.57 14.84
N THR A 287 12.49 -9.92 13.62
CA THR A 287 11.80 -10.95 12.82
C THR A 287 11.85 -12.31 13.50
N ARG A 288 13.02 -12.71 14.06
CA ARG A 288 13.16 -13.95 14.80
C ARG A 288 12.26 -13.98 16.04
N GLN A 289 12.16 -12.87 16.78
CA GLN A 289 11.27 -12.75 17.94
C GLN A 289 9.79 -12.82 17.53
N GLY A 290 9.40 -12.11 16.46
CA GLY A 290 8.05 -12.17 15.91
C GLY A 290 7.69 -13.58 15.43
N LEU A 291 8.62 -14.29 14.77
CA LEU A 291 8.42 -15.66 14.33
C LEU A 291 8.32 -16.65 15.50
N SER A 292 9.12 -16.45 16.54
CA SER A 292 9.02 -17.24 17.79
C SER A 292 7.67 -17.04 18.45
N TYR A 293 7.19 -15.79 18.55
CA TYR A 293 5.85 -15.48 19.07
C TYR A 293 4.74 -16.14 18.25
N LEU A 294 4.81 -16.09 16.92
CA LEU A 294 3.84 -16.77 16.04
C LEU A 294 3.81 -18.28 16.24
N LYS A 295 4.96 -18.92 16.42
CA LYS A 295 5.05 -20.38 16.67
C LYS A 295 4.37 -20.80 17.97
N THR A 296 4.40 -19.96 19.01
CA THR A 296 3.76 -20.23 20.30
C THR A 296 2.26 -19.90 20.32
N ARG A 297 1.78 -19.03 19.41
CA ARG A 297 0.38 -18.56 19.33
C ARG A 297 -0.31 -19.09 18.07
N ARG A 298 -0.70 -20.36 18.09
CA ARG A 298 -1.33 -21.06 16.95
C ARG A 298 -2.55 -20.34 16.39
N VAL A 299 -3.36 -19.70 17.24
CA VAL A 299 -4.55 -18.92 16.84
C VAL A 299 -4.20 -17.74 15.91
N VAL A 300 -2.98 -17.20 16.01
CA VAL A 300 -2.47 -16.14 15.11
C VAL A 300 -1.77 -16.74 13.89
N LEU A 301 -1.06 -17.85 14.08
CA LEU A 301 -0.30 -18.51 13.00
C LEU A 301 -1.20 -19.14 11.93
N TYR A 302 -2.27 -19.82 12.32
CA TYR A 302 -3.13 -20.53 11.36
C TYR A 302 -3.80 -19.63 10.33
N PRO A 303 -4.42 -18.46 10.69
CA PRO A 303 -4.93 -17.52 9.70
C PRO A 303 -3.87 -17.03 8.72
N LEU A 304 -2.62 -16.80 9.19
CA LEU A 304 -1.52 -16.42 8.32
C LEU A 304 -1.18 -17.52 7.30
N VAL A 305 -1.07 -18.76 7.76
CA VAL A 305 -0.73 -19.90 6.89
C VAL A 305 -1.85 -20.15 5.88
N LEU A 306 -3.11 -20.16 6.32
CA LEU A 306 -4.26 -20.34 5.42
C LEU A 306 -4.34 -19.23 4.36
N ALA A 307 -4.13 -17.98 4.75
CA ALA A 307 -4.13 -16.86 3.81
C ALA A 307 -2.92 -16.89 2.86
N ALA A 308 -1.74 -17.30 3.34
CA ALA A 308 -0.57 -17.47 2.50
C ALA A 308 -0.78 -18.58 1.47
N LEU A 309 -1.30 -19.72 1.89
CA LEU A 309 -1.65 -20.83 0.97
C LEU A 309 -2.73 -20.40 -0.02
N PHE A 310 -3.77 -19.71 0.44
CA PHE A 310 -4.80 -19.16 -0.44
C PHE A 310 -4.19 -18.26 -1.51
N ASN A 311 -3.29 -17.34 -1.14
CA ASN A 311 -2.61 -16.45 -2.08
C ASN A 311 -1.72 -17.22 -3.08
N VAL A 312 -1.05 -18.30 -2.67
CA VAL A 312 -0.28 -19.15 -3.61
C VAL A 312 -1.21 -19.84 -4.61
N LEU A 313 -2.26 -20.49 -4.12
CA LEU A 313 -3.14 -21.29 -4.94
C LEU A 313 -4.00 -20.46 -5.89
N THR A 314 -4.31 -19.21 -5.52
CA THR A 314 -5.24 -18.36 -6.25
C THR A 314 -4.62 -17.10 -6.83
N GLY A 315 -3.34 -16.84 -6.60
CA GLY A 315 -2.66 -15.58 -6.94
C GLY A 315 -2.75 -15.23 -8.43
N ASN A 316 -2.72 -16.22 -9.32
CA ASN A 316 -2.76 -15.97 -10.77
C ASN A 316 -4.17 -15.75 -11.35
N PHE A 317 -5.22 -15.87 -10.56
CA PHE A 317 -6.61 -15.78 -11.04
C PHE A 317 -6.90 -14.51 -11.83
N GLN A 318 -6.35 -13.36 -11.42
CA GLN A 318 -6.55 -12.09 -12.10
C GLN A 318 -5.93 -12.11 -13.52
N ASN A 319 -4.72 -12.68 -13.67
CA ASN A 319 -4.07 -12.84 -14.96
C ASN A 319 -4.84 -13.82 -15.86
N ASP A 320 -5.28 -14.95 -15.31
CA ASP A 320 -6.08 -15.93 -16.05
C ASP A 320 -7.41 -15.34 -16.49
N SER A 321 -8.06 -14.54 -15.64
CA SER A 321 -9.29 -13.83 -15.98
C SER A 321 -9.09 -12.88 -17.16
N LEU A 322 -7.98 -12.13 -17.17
CA LEU A 322 -7.62 -11.25 -18.28
C LEU A 322 -7.39 -12.04 -19.58
N VAL A 323 -6.67 -13.16 -19.51
CA VAL A 323 -6.43 -14.04 -20.68
C VAL A 323 -7.76 -14.60 -21.19
N ILE A 324 -8.64 -15.07 -20.31
CA ILE A 324 -9.96 -15.60 -20.68
C ILE A 324 -10.81 -14.51 -21.35
N MET A 325 -10.90 -13.32 -20.76
CA MET A 325 -11.65 -12.19 -21.33
C MET A 325 -11.13 -11.79 -22.71
N ARG A 326 -9.81 -11.65 -22.88
CA ARG A 326 -9.21 -11.20 -24.13
C ARG A 326 -9.19 -12.28 -25.22
N LYS A 327 -8.81 -13.51 -24.88
CA LYS A 327 -8.59 -14.58 -25.86
C LYS A 327 -9.78 -15.52 -26.05
N SER A 328 -10.43 -15.93 -24.95
CA SER A 328 -11.52 -16.88 -25.05
C SER A 328 -12.86 -16.21 -25.32
N LEU A 329 -13.09 -15.02 -24.76
CA LEU A 329 -14.32 -14.26 -24.88
C LEU A 329 -14.21 -13.12 -25.91
N SER A 330 -13.00 -12.83 -26.40
CA SER A 330 -12.73 -11.79 -27.42
C SER A 330 -13.20 -10.39 -26.99
N PHE A 331 -13.15 -10.09 -25.68
CA PHE A 331 -13.51 -8.77 -25.17
C PHE A 331 -12.51 -7.71 -25.65
N THR A 332 -13.04 -6.56 -26.05
CA THR A 332 -12.23 -5.39 -26.35
C THR A 332 -11.56 -4.84 -25.09
N SER A 333 -10.50 -4.02 -25.23
CA SER A 333 -9.83 -3.39 -24.09
C SER A 333 -10.77 -2.51 -23.27
N GLY A 334 -11.74 -1.84 -23.93
CA GLY A 334 -12.78 -1.06 -23.25
C GLY A 334 -13.73 -1.94 -22.42
N GLN A 335 -14.12 -3.11 -22.94
CA GLN A 335 -14.95 -4.07 -22.19
C GLN A 335 -14.19 -4.65 -21.00
N VAL A 336 -12.90 -4.97 -21.15
CA VAL A 336 -12.05 -5.41 -20.04
C VAL A 336 -11.94 -4.31 -18.97
N GLY A 337 -11.72 -3.07 -19.40
CA GLY A 337 -11.67 -1.92 -18.49
C GLY A 337 -12.98 -1.72 -17.71
N LEU A 338 -14.12 -1.85 -18.38
CA LEU A 338 -15.43 -1.79 -17.72
C LEU A 338 -15.60 -2.91 -16.69
N VAL A 339 -15.27 -4.15 -17.04
CA VAL A 339 -15.33 -5.30 -16.13
C VAL A 339 -14.44 -5.06 -14.92
N MET A 340 -13.18 -4.63 -15.11
CA MET A 340 -12.24 -4.35 -14.02
C MET A 340 -12.71 -3.21 -13.11
N SER A 341 -13.38 -2.20 -13.65
CA SER A 341 -14.00 -1.14 -12.85
C SER A 341 -15.16 -1.65 -12.00
N VAL A 342 -16.01 -2.51 -12.53
CA VAL A 342 -17.08 -3.18 -11.77
C VAL A 342 -16.48 -4.06 -10.67
N THR A 343 -15.41 -4.77 -10.96
CA THR A 343 -14.65 -5.60 -10.01
C THR A 343 -14.13 -4.75 -8.83
N ALA A 344 -13.55 -3.58 -9.10
CA ALA A 344 -13.10 -2.63 -8.08
C ALA A 344 -14.26 -2.11 -7.19
N MET A 345 -15.47 -1.96 -7.75
CA MET A 345 -16.67 -1.65 -6.93
C MET A 345 -16.99 -2.79 -5.97
N GLY A 346 -16.74 -4.05 -6.35
CA GLY A 346 -16.88 -5.21 -5.48
C GLY A 346 -15.94 -5.11 -4.27
N ALA A 347 -14.66 -4.78 -4.50
CA ALA A 347 -13.70 -4.58 -3.42
C ALA A 347 -14.14 -3.46 -2.46
N LEU A 348 -14.66 -2.34 -2.97
CA LEU A 348 -15.23 -1.27 -2.14
C LEU A 348 -16.44 -1.76 -1.33
N ALA A 349 -17.39 -2.46 -1.95
CA ALA A 349 -18.55 -3.02 -1.26
C ALA A 349 -18.13 -3.94 -0.10
N GLY A 350 -17.08 -4.76 -0.30
CA GLY A 350 -16.51 -5.63 0.73
C GLY A 350 -16.08 -4.87 1.99
N THR A 351 -15.53 -3.64 1.84
CA THR A 351 -15.12 -2.82 2.99
C THR A 351 -16.27 -2.39 3.89
N PHE A 352 -17.47 -2.24 3.34
CA PHE A 352 -18.67 -1.90 4.11
C PHE A 352 -19.31 -3.15 4.74
N ILE A 353 -19.36 -4.25 3.97
CA ILE A 353 -20.00 -5.49 4.39
C ILE A 353 -19.24 -6.17 5.55
N VAL A 354 -17.92 -6.06 5.59
CA VAL A 354 -17.08 -6.70 6.61
C VAL A 354 -17.47 -6.32 8.03
N ASN A 355 -17.89 -5.08 8.28
CA ASN A 355 -18.31 -4.64 9.60
C ASN A 355 -19.60 -5.34 10.06
N LEU A 356 -20.52 -5.59 9.13
CA LEU A 356 -21.74 -6.35 9.41
C LEU A 356 -21.42 -7.81 9.70
N LEU A 357 -20.54 -8.43 8.90
CA LEU A 357 -20.14 -9.81 9.08
C LEU A 357 -19.42 -10.04 10.41
N ASN A 358 -18.49 -9.16 10.79
CA ASN A 358 -17.74 -9.25 12.04
C ASN A 358 -18.62 -9.08 13.29
N ARG A 359 -19.77 -8.38 13.17
CA ARG A 359 -20.72 -8.23 14.28
C ARG A 359 -21.62 -9.45 14.45
N SER A 360 -21.92 -10.16 13.35
CA SER A 360 -22.92 -11.23 13.33
C SER A 360 -22.33 -12.62 13.40
N PHE A 361 -21.07 -12.81 13.00
CA PHE A 361 -20.45 -14.12 12.85
C PHE A 361 -19.05 -14.17 13.45
N LYS A 362 -18.61 -15.38 13.85
CA LYS A 362 -17.26 -15.65 14.31
C LYS A 362 -16.27 -15.56 13.13
N PHE A 363 -15.04 -15.16 13.42
CA PHE A 363 -13.96 -15.05 12.42
C PHE A 363 -13.81 -16.29 11.54
N GLU A 364 -13.81 -17.49 12.17
CA GLU A 364 -13.65 -18.77 11.49
C GLU A 364 -14.79 -19.04 10.50
N THR A 365 -16.02 -18.71 10.88
CA THR A 365 -17.20 -18.86 10.02
C THR A 365 -17.11 -17.95 8.80
N VAL A 366 -16.74 -16.68 9.01
CA VAL A 366 -16.57 -15.71 7.90
C VAL A 366 -15.44 -16.14 6.97
N LEU A 367 -14.31 -16.64 7.50
CA LEU A 367 -13.18 -17.11 6.71
C LEU A 367 -13.56 -18.30 5.81
N ILE A 368 -14.21 -19.32 6.39
CA ILE A 368 -14.61 -20.53 5.67
C ILE A 368 -15.69 -20.20 4.63
N ALA A 369 -16.71 -19.45 5.01
CA ALA A 369 -17.77 -19.00 4.08
C ALA A 369 -17.18 -18.21 2.91
N ASN A 370 -16.21 -17.33 3.20
CA ASN A 370 -15.52 -16.54 2.18
C ASN A 370 -14.80 -17.43 1.15
N PHE A 371 -14.08 -18.45 1.58
CA PHE A 371 -13.43 -19.39 0.67
C PHE A 371 -14.44 -20.13 -0.20
N LEU A 372 -15.54 -20.62 0.37
CA LEU A 372 -16.58 -21.32 -0.39
C LEU A 372 -17.26 -20.42 -1.41
N VAL A 373 -17.58 -19.18 -1.04
CA VAL A 373 -18.17 -18.20 -1.97
C VAL A 373 -17.19 -17.87 -3.10
N GLN A 374 -15.91 -17.63 -2.79
CA GLN A 374 -14.91 -17.38 -3.83
C GLN A 374 -14.75 -18.58 -4.76
N MET A 375 -14.74 -19.79 -4.25
CA MET A 375 -14.71 -21.03 -5.06
C MET A 375 -15.91 -21.05 -6.02
N CYS A 376 -17.13 -20.91 -5.51
CA CYS A 376 -18.34 -20.94 -6.33
C CYS A 376 -18.30 -19.89 -7.46
N PHE A 377 -17.94 -18.65 -7.13
CA PHE A 377 -17.94 -17.57 -8.13
C PHE A 377 -16.78 -17.67 -9.12
N ARG A 378 -15.64 -18.25 -8.76
CA ARG A 378 -14.57 -18.58 -9.72
C ARG A 378 -15.00 -19.67 -10.71
N LEU A 379 -15.71 -20.70 -10.23
CA LEU A 379 -16.27 -21.73 -11.11
C LEU A 379 -17.36 -21.15 -12.05
N LEU A 380 -18.23 -20.29 -11.53
CA LEU A 380 -19.23 -19.59 -12.32
C LEU A 380 -18.60 -18.67 -13.38
N PHE A 381 -17.47 -18.01 -13.06
CA PHE A 381 -16.73 -17.19 -14.02
C PHE A 381 -16.33 -17.98 -15.27
N VAL A 382 -15.89 -19.22 -15.12
CA VAL A 382 -15.51 -20.07 -16.25
C VAL A 382 -16.73 -20.55 -17.04
N ALA A 383 -17.90 -20.70 -16.39
CA ALA A 383 -19.12 -21.17 -17.01
C ALA A 383 -19.80 -20.11 -17.90
N PHE A 384 -19.61 -18.83 -17.57
CA PHE A 384 -20.28 -17.73 -18.27
C PHE A 384 -19.39 -17.09 -19.35
N GLY A 385 -20.05 -16.65 -20.47
CA GLY A 385 -19.38 -15.99 -21.59
C GLY A 385 -19.84 -14.55 -21.86
N ASN A 386 -20.90 -14.06 -21.19
CA ASN A 386 -21.39 -12.71 -21.42
C ASN A 386 -20.76 -11.72 -20.42
N ILE A 387 -20.62 -10.46 -20.86
CA ILE A 387 -19.91 -9.41 -20.10
C ILE A 387 -20.54 -9.12 -18.74
N PHE A 388 -21.85 -9.17 -18.61
CA PHE A 388 -22.56 -8.85 -17.37
C PHE A 388 -22.35 -9.94 -16.32
N ALA A 389 -22.43 -11.21 -16.73
CA ALA A 389 -22.19 -12.32 -15.83
C ALA A 389 -20.71 -12.42 -15.42
N VAL A 390 -19.78 -12.16 -16.34
CA VAL A 390 -18.34 -12.06 -16.03
C VAL A 390 -18.09 -10.93 -15.03
N ALA A 391 -18.63 -9.74 -15.25
CA ALA A 391 -18.49 -8.62 -14.33
C ALA A 391 -19.10 -8.92 -12.95
N ALA A 392 -20.27 -9.53 -12.90
CA ALA A 392 -20.94 -9.89 -11.64
C ALA A 392 -20.14 -10.94 -10.85
N THR A 393 -19.57 -11.96 -11.52
CA THR A 393 -18.77 -12.99 -10.85
C THR A 393 -17.47 -12.41 -10.30
N LEU A 394 -16.77 -11.59 -11.05
CA LEU A 394 -15.53 -10.93 -10.59
C LEU A 394 -15.81 -9.89 -9.49
N PHE A 395 -16.93 -9.17 -9.57
CA PHE A 395 -17.39 -8.29 -8.49
C PHE A 395 -17.48 -9.03 -7.15
N VAL A 396 -18.10 -10.21 -7.13
CA VAL A 396 -18.24 -10.99 -5.89
C VAL A 396 -16.90 -11.57 -5.44
N VAL A 397 -16.04 -12.00 -6.34
CA VAL A 397 -14.70 -12.50 -6.00
C VAL A 397 -13.87 -11.39 -5.32
N ASP A 398 -13.86 -10.17 -5.85
CA ASP A 398 -13.09 -9.07 -5.25
C ASP A 398 -13.74 -8.51 -3.98
N LEU A 399 -15.07 -8.54 -3.88
CA LEU A 399 -15.77 -8.29 -2.62
C LEU A 399 -15.28 -9.24 -1.53
N CYS A 400 -15.27 -10.54 -1.82
CA CYS A 400 -14.77 -11.55 -0.90
C CYS A 400 -13.27 -11.38 -0.58
N GLN A 401 -12.44 -11.02 -1.57
CA GLN A 401 -11.02 -10.76 -1.36
C GLN A 401 -10.80 -9.58 -0.40
N SER A 402 -11.57 -8.51 -0.55
CA SER A 402 -11.53 -7.34 0.35
C SER A 402 -11.95 -7.73 1.78
N VAL A 403 -13.05 -8.48 1.93
CA VAL A 403 -13.49 -9.00 3.22
C VAL A 403 -12.39 -9.85 3.86
N LEU A 404 -11.79 -10.79 3.11
CA LEU A 404 -10.72 -11.66 3.59
C LEU A 404 -9.53 -10.87 4.13
N ASN A 405 -9.07 -9.87 3.37
CA ASN A 405 -7.95 -9.03 3.77
C ASN A 405 -8.23 -8.29 5.09
N ILE A 406 -9.42 -7.70 5.22
CA ILE A 406 -9.79 -6.91 6.41
C ILE A 406 -9.97 -7.81 7.64
N ILE A 407 -10.65 -8.97 7.53
CA ILE A 407 -10.85 -9.85 8.68
C ILE A 407 -9.51 -10.40 9.21
N ILE A 408 -8.56 -10.73 8.33
CA ILE A 408 -7.23 -11.20 8.72
C ILE A 408 -6.45 -10.11 9.46
N ILE A 409 -6.50 -8.86 8.96
CA ILE A 409 -5.85 -7.71 9.61
C ILE A 409 -6.46 -7.47 10.99
N THR A 410 -7.80 -7.42 11.08
CA THR A 410 -8.54 -7.16 12.32
C THR A 410 -8.32 -8.26 13.35
N ASN A 411 -8.41 -9.53 12.93
CA ASN A 411 -8.17 -10.67 13.81
C ASN A 411 -6.76 -10.63 14.40
N ARG A 412 -5.75 -10.35 13.58
CA ARG A 412 -4.37 -10.17 14.05
C ARG A 412 -4.25 -9.02 15.06
N GLN A 413 -4.87 -7.86 14.79
CA GLN A 413 -4.82 -6.71 15.70
C GLN A 413 -5.45 -7.00 17.05
N ASN A 414 -6.51 -7.82 17.09
CA ASN A 414 -7.22 -8.19 18.31
C ASN A 414 -6.48 -9.26 19.14
N LEU A 415 -5.73 -10.16 18.48
CA LEU A 415 -5.11 -11.31 19.14
C LEU A 415 -3.64 -11.11 19.53
N VAL A 416 -2.95 -10.18 18.88
CA VAL A 416 -1.51 -9.96 19.09
C VAL A 416 -1.30 -8.86 20.15
N GLU A 417 -0.50 -9.20 21.16
CA GLU A 417 -0.07 -8.23 22.18
C GLU A 417 0.59 -7.00 21.54
N THR A 418 0.28 -5.81 22.03
CA THR A 418 0.79 -4.52 21.50
C THR A 418 2.32 -4.51 21.33
N ARG A 419 3.05 -5.16 22.25
CA ARG A 419 4.51 -5.29 22.24
C ARG A 419 5.05 -5.99 20.98
N TYR A 420 4.30 -6.99 20.45
CA TYR A 420 4.70 -7.80 19.29
C TYR A 420 3.99 -7.39 18.00
N LEU A 421 2.98 -6.50 18.09
CA LEU A 421 2.10 -6.17 16.96
C LEU A 421 2.87 -5.63 15.75
N GLY A 422 3.85 -4.78 15.93
CA GLY A 422 4.69 -4.26 14.84
C GLY A 422 5.49 -5.36 14.14
N ARG A 423 6.17 -6.25 14.90
CA ARG A 423 6.98 -7.35 14.38
C ARG A 423 6.14 -8.38 13.62
N VAL A 424 5.00 -8.76 14.20
CA VAL A 424 4.04 -9.69 13.59
C VAL A 424 3.44 -9.06 12.32
N THR A 425 3.10 -7.77 12.34
CA THR A 425 2.56 -7.06 11.16
C THR A 425 3.56 -7.04 10.01
N SER A 426 4.84 -6.82 10.27
CA SER A 426 5.89 -6.85 9.24
C SER A 426 6.02 -8.24 8.61
N ILE A 427 5.98 -9.30 9.44
CA ILE A 427 5.99 -10.69 8.95
C ILE A 427 4.76 -10.97 8.09
N TYR A 428 3.55 -10.59 8.54
CA TYR A 428 2.31 -10.77 7.78
C TYR A 428 2.38 -10.07 6.42
N LYS A 429 2.84 -8.82 6.37
CA LYS A 429 3.01 -8.09 5.10
C LYS A 429 4.00 -8.79 4.17
N ALA A 430 5.17 -9.15 4.68
CA ALA A 430 6.20 -9.82 3.87
C ALA A 430 5.71 -11.17 3.33
N VAL A 431 5.01 -11.95 4.16
CA VAL A 431 4.47 -13.25 3.74
C VAL A 431 3.30 -13.06 2.78
N LEU A 432 2.27 -12.27 3.11
CA LEU A 432 1.06 -12.20 2.29
C LEU A 432 1.30 -11.52 0.94
N ILE A 433 2.12 -10.46 0.89
CA ILE A 433 2.43 -9.79 -0.38
C ILE A 433 3.49 -10.58 -1.15
N GLY A 434 4.56 -10.99 -0.46
CA GLY A 434 5.68 -11.64 -1.12
C GLY A 434 5.36 -13.03 -1.65
N VAL A 435 4.53 -13.80 -0.94
CA VAL A 435 4.12 -15.15 -1.36
C VAL A 435 3.23 -15.13 -2.61
N ASN A 436 2.58 -14.00 -2.92
CA ASN A 436 1.87 -13.83 -4.20
C ASN A 436 2.78 -14.05 -5.41
N SER A 437 4.08 -13.70 -5.31
CA SER A 437 5.02 -13.97 -6.41
C SER A 437 5.12 -15.45 -6.75
N LEU A 438 5.09 -16.32 -5.73
CA LEU A 438 5.06 -17.78 -5.91
C LEU A 438 3.73 -18.23 -6.52
N GLY A 439 2.61 -17.59 -6.10
CA GLY A 439 1.28 -17.86 -6.64
C GLY A 439 1.17 -17.51 -8.11
N PHE A 440 1.76 -16.40 -8.54
CA PHE A 440 1.82 -16.03 -9.95
C PHE A 440 2.61 -17.06 -10.78
N ILE A 441 3.78 -17.50 -10.31
CA ILE A 441 4.58 -18.53 -11.00
C ILE A 441 3.83 -19.85 -11.03
N TYR A 442 3.28 -20.30 -9.90
CA TYR A 442 2.53 -21.54 -9.79
C TYR A 442 1.32 -21.55 -10.72
N GLY A 443 0.41 -20.60 -10.57
CA GLY A 443 -0.80 -20.52 -11.38
C GLY A 443 -0.50 -20.23 -12.85
N GLY A 444 0.55 -19.42 -13.15
CA GLY A 444 1.00 -19.20 -14.53
C GLY A 444 1.51 -20.46 -15.22
N THR A 445 2.21 -21.32 -14.49
CA THR A 445 2.65 -22.64 -15.00
C THR A 445 1.45 -23.57 -15.25
N LEU A 446 0.48 -23.60 -14.33
CA LEU A 446 -0.77 -24.35 -14.53
C LEU A 446 -1.54 -23.83 -15.75
N SER A 447 -1.68 -22.52 -15.86
CA SER A 447 -2.38 -21.88 -16.98
C SER A 447 -1.69 -22.14 -18.32
N ASN A 448 -0.37 -22.16 -18.35
CA ASN A 448 0.40 -22.47 -19.56
C ASN A 448 0.27 -23.95 -19.97
N THR A 449 0.19 -24.86 -19.01
CA THR A 449 0.17 -26.31 -19.24
C THR A 449 -1.23 -26.82 -19.57
N PHE A 450 -2.25 -26.38 -18.83
CA PHE A 450 -3.61 -26.90 -18.93
C PHE A 450 -4.59 -25.90 -19.57
N GLY A 451 -4.15 -24.69 -19.84
CA GLY A 451 -4.98 -23.58 -20.29
C GLY A 451 -5.61 -22.79 -19.14
N PRO A 452 -5.93 -21.49 -19.35
CA PRO A 452 -6.37 -20.59 -18.28
C PRO A 452 -7.72 -21.00 -17.67
N ARG A 453 -8.66 -21.54 -18.46
CA ARG A 453 -9.94 -22.06 -17.94
C ARG A 453 -9.75 -23.21 -16.97
N ASN A 454 -8.91 -24.18 -17.33
CA ASN A 454 -8.62 -25.33 -16.48
C ASN A 454 -7.83 -24.92 -15.23
N ALA A 455 -6.91 -23.95 -15.35
CA ALA A 455 -6.19 -23.40 -14.18
C ALA A 455 -7.16 -22.78 -13.16
N VAL A 456 -8.17 -22.04 -13.61
CA VAL A 456 -9.22 -21.48 -12.74
C VAL A 456 -10.05 -22.61 -12.11
N LEU A 457 -10.41 -23.66 -12.84
CA LEU A 457 -11.13 -24.82 -12.29
C LEU A 457 -10.29 -25.54 -11.23
N TRP A 458 -8.99 -25.73 -11.47
CA TRP A 458 -8.05 -26.28 -10.49
C TRP A 458 -7.98 -25.42 -9.24
N SER A 459 -7.91 -24.11 -9.38
CA SER A 459 -7.92 -23.22 -8.20
C SER A 459 -9.19 -23.38 -7.36
N GLY A 460 -10.33 -23.72 -7.96
CA GLY A 460 -11.56 -24.06 -7.25
C GLY A 460 -11.41 -25.33 -6.39
N VAL A 461 -10.81 -26.38 -6.94
CA VAL A 461 -10.52 -27.64 -6.18
C VAL A 461 -9.55 -27.36 -5.05
N GLU A 462 -8.50 -26.58 -5.30
CA GLU A 462 -7.50 -26.20 -4.29
C GLU A 462 -8.11 -25.40 -3.14
N ILE A 463 -9.02 -24.45 -3.46
CA ILE A 463 -9.76 -23.70 -2.43
C ILE A 463 -10.62 -24.65 -1.59
N LEU A 464 -11.26 -25.64 -2.22
CA LEU A 464 -12.05 -26.66 -1.47
C LEU A 464 -11.16 -27.42 -0.50
N ILE A 465 -10.01 -27.91 -0.95
CA ILE A 465 -9.04 -28.62 -0.10
C ILE A 465 -8.58 -27.69 1.05
N LEU A 466 -8.22 -26.45 0.74
CA LEU A 466 -7.81 -25.45 1.74
C LEU A 466 -8.92 -25.18 2.76
N THR A 467 -10.18 -25.15 2.31
CA THR A 467 -11.35 -24.97 3.18
C THR A 467 -11.47 -26.16 4.15
N MET A 468 -11.31 -27.39 3.67
CA MET A 468 -11.33 -28.58 4.52
C MET A 468 -10.19 -28.58 5.57
N ILE A 469 -8.98 -28.18 5.14
CA ILE A 469 -7.84 -28.00 6.05
C ILE A 469 -8.18 -26.92 7.10
N GLY A 470 -8.79 -25.81 6.68
CA GLY A 470 -9.20 -24.72 7.58
C GLY A 470 -10.20 -25.18 8.62
N ILE A 471 -11.23 -25.94 8.22
CA ILE A 471 -12.21 -26.52 9.14
C ILE A 471 -11.54 -27.42 10.16
N GLY A 472 -10.66 -28.33 9.70
CA GLY A 472 -9.91 -29.24 10.58
C GLY A 472 -9.01 -28.49 11.58
N ALA A 473 -8.29 -27.48 11.11
CA ALA A 473 -7.41 -26.67 11.95
C ALA A 473 -8.18 -25.94 13.06
N TYR A 474 -9.32 -25.33 12.73
CA TYR A 474 -10.14 -24.62 13.73
C TYR A 474 -10.88 -25.58 14.67
N ALA A 475 -11.31 -26.75 14.20
CA ALA A 475 -11.88 -27.78 15.07
C ALA A 475 -10.86 -28.27 16.13
N HIS A 476 -9.58 -28.42 15.71
CA HIS A 476 -8.50 -28.79 16.63
C HIS A 476 -8.22 -27.69 17.67
N LEU A 477 -8.16 -26.42 17.24
CA LEU A 477 -7.95 -25.29 18.14
C LEU A 477 -9.07 -25.12 19.18
N ASN A 478 -10.32 -25.32 18.77
CA ASN A 478 -11.44 -25.25 19.70
C ASN A 478 -11.40 -26.37 20.72
N LYS A 479 -10.93 -27.57 20.33
CA LYS A 479 -10.77 -28.72 21.26
C LYS A 479 -9.65 -28.43 22.27
N GLU A 480 -8.52 -27.84 21.86
CA GLU A 480 -7.44 -27.46 22.80
C GLU A 480 -7.94 -26.42 23.82
N ARG A 481 -8.76 -25.43 23.41
CA ARG A 481 -9.33 -24.43 24.32
C ARG A 481 -10.28 -25.01 25.38
N THR A 482 -11.07 -26.01 25.02
CA THR A 482 -11.99 -26.67 25.96
C THR A 482 -11.31 -27.67 26.89
N THR A 483 -10.06 -28.05 26.63
CA THR A 483 -9.27 -28.91 27.52
C THR A 483 -8.40 -28.11 28.51
N ASP A 484 -8.16 -26.83 28.25
CA ASP A 484 -7.39 -25.92 29.10
C ASP A 484 -8.30 -25.10 30.08
N GLU A 485 -9.64 -25.14 29.90
CA GLU A 485 -10.67 -24.64 30.83
C GLU A 485 -11.13 -25.77 31.75
#